data_9bb233eac96b955edb45b83405c1b72b
#
_entry.id   9bb233eac96b955edb45b83405c1b72b
#
_cell.length_a   1.000
_cell.length_b   1.000
_cell.length_c   1.000
_cell.angle_alpha   90.00
_cell.angle_beta   90.00
_cell.angle_gamma   90.00
#
_symmetry.space_group_name_H-M   'P 1'
#
loop_
_entity.id
_entity.type
_entity.pdbx_description
1 polymer ?
#
loop_
_entity_poly.entity_id
_entity_poly.type
_entity_poly.pdbx_seq_one_letter_code
_entity_poly.pdbx_strand_id
1 'polypeptide(L)'
;MAFTAADVKKLREMTNVGMMDCKKALSETDGDMDKAVEWLREKGLAKAAKKAGRIAAEGMAYATVCEKCGVGAMVEVNCETDFCAKSAPFVQFVKDICQVVLENNPADVEAIKDCTYPGTELKVSEVLPEKVMSIGENLQIRRFARFDKNTTVSYVHADGKIGVLVNLAVEGGIDATTIGKDVAMQIAALNPRFWDKSLVTEDVIAEEKKVLVAQMDNDPKMATKPQQVKEKIAAGKLNKFYEENCLLQQAFVKDGSMSVEQYMASAAKALGGKVTFVDAVRFEKGEGIEKKQEDFAAEVAAQMNAGH
;
A
#
# COMPACT_ATOMS: atom_id res chain seq x y z
N MET A 1 -7.44 -1.68 -48.23
CA MET A 1 -7.23 -1.98 -46.84
C MET A 1 -8.39 -2.84 -46.37
N ALA A 2 -8.16 -3.96 -45.72
CA ALA A 2 -9.21 -4.92 -45.34
C ALA A 2 -10.08 -4.48 -44.16
N PHE A 3 -9.84 -3.30 -43.56
CA PHE A 3 -10.57 -2.77 -42.43
C PHE A 3 -10.77 -1.25 -42.51
N THR A 4 -11.74 -0.72 -41.76
CA THR A 4 -12.14 0.68 -41.72
C THR A 4 -11.72 1.39 -40.41
N ALA A 5 -11.86 2.71 -40.35
CA ALA A 5 -11.67 3.47 -39.11
C ALA A 5 -12.68 3.07 -38.01
N ALA A 6 -13.88 2.59 -38.41
CA ALA A 6 -14.89 2.07 -37.50
C ALA A 6 -14.43 0.76 -36.85
N ASP A 7 -13.75 -0.11 -37.58
CA ASP A 7 -13.20 -1.36 -37.04
C ASP A 7 -12.08 -1.09 -36.05
N VAL A 8 -11.22 -0.10 -36.31
CA VAL A 8 -10.19 0.34 -35.36
C VAL A 8 -10.83 0.88 -34.07
N LYS A 9 -11.89 1.68 -34.19
CA LYS A 9 -12.63 2.20 -33.03
C LYS A 9 -13.28 1.07 -32.25
N LYS A 10 -13.90 0.11 -32.91
CA LYS A 10 -14.53 -1.07 -32.30
C LYS A 10 -13.49 -1.91 -31.52
N LEU A 11 -12.34 -2.21 -32.14
CA LEU A 11 -11.25 -2.94 -31.47
C LEU A 11 -10.72 -2.19 -30.25
N ARG A 12 -10.61 -0.86 -30.32
CA ARG A 12 -10.23 -0.03 -29.19
C ARG A 12 -11.27 -0.07 -28.06
N GLU A 13 -12.54 -0.02 -28.36
CA GLU A 13 -13.63 -0.12 -27.38
C GLU A 13 -13.64 -1.48 -26.68
N MET A 14 -13.30 -2.56 -27.42
CA MET A 14 -13.22 -3.92 -26.88
C MET A 14 -11.97 -4.12 -25.98
N THR A 15 -10.83 -3.54 -26.34
CA THR A 15 -9.54 -3.86 -25.73
C THR A 15 -8.96 -2.75 -24.84
N ASN A 16 -9.52 -1.53 -24.91
CA ASN A 16 -8.99 -0.31 -24.31
C ASN A 16 -7.52 0.02 -24.67
N VAL A 17 -7.00 -0.58 -25.75
CA VAL A 17 -5.64 -0.35 -26.25
C VAL A 17 -5.60 0.91 -27.12
N GLY A 18 -4.44 1.55 -27.24
CA GLY A 18 -4.26 2.77 -28.03
C GLY A 18 -4.65 2.58 -29.50
N MET A 19 -5.26 3.61 -30.12
CA MET A 19 -5.80 3.55 -31.49
C MET A 19 -4.76 3.12 -32.54
N MET A 20 -3.49 3.53 -32.38
CA MET A 20 -2.42 3.18 -33.29
C MET A 20 -2.03 1.70 -33.21
N ASP A 21 -2.04 1.12 -31.97
CA ASP A 21 -1.79 -0.30 -31.77
C ASP A 21 -2.95 -1.13 -32.33
N CYS A 22 -4.21 -0.70 -32.14
CA CYS A 22 -5.38 -1.34 -32.75
C CYS A 22 -5.32 -1.32 -34.26
N LYS A 23 -4.96 -0.17 -34.89
CA LYS A 23 -4.77 -0.07 -36.33
C LYS A 23 -3.68 -1.01 -36.83
N LYS A 24 -2.56 -1.10 -36.12
CA LYS A 24 -1.47 -2.01 -36.44
C LYS A 24 -1.89 -3.47 -36.33
N ALA A 25 -2.60 -3.85 -35.28
CA ALA A 25 -3.13 -5.20 -35.09
C ALA A 25 -4.01 -5.62 -36.28
N LEU A 26 -4.98 -4.77 -36.65
CA LEU A 26 -5.84 -5.06 -37.81
C LEU A 26 -5.06 -5.11 -39.13
N SER A 27 -3.98 -4.34 -39.28
CA SER A 27 -3.12 -4.44 -40.46
C SER A 27 -2.37 -5.76 -40.54
N GLU A 28 -1.85 -6.25 -39.40
CA GLU A 28 -1.08 -7.50 -39.32
C GLU A 28 -1.97 -8.76 -39.42
N THR A 29 -3.29 -8.61 -39.24
CA THR A 29 -4.27 -9.70 -39.22
C THR A 29 -5.28 -9.58 -40.36
N ASP A 30 -4.97 -8.78 -41.40
CA ASP A 30 -5.82 -8.57 -42.58
C ASP A 30 -7.28 -8.17 -42.26
N GLY A 31 -7.48 -7.45 -41.15
CA GLY A 31 -8.78 -6.96 -40.67
C GLY A 31 -9.56 -7.98 -39.84
N ASP A 32 -9.01 -9.14 -39.53
CA ASP A 32 -9.63 -10.16 -38.68
C ASP A 32 -9.60 -9.66 -37.20
N MET A 33 -10.80 -9.46 -36.66
CA MET A 33 -10.97 -8.86 -35.33
C MET A 33 -10.47 -9.77 -34.21
N ASP A 34 -10.74 -11.06 -34.27
CA ASP A 34 -10.37 -12.03 -33.24
C ASP A 34 -8.86 -12.25 -33.20
N LYS A 35 -8.25 -12.41 -34.37
CA LYS A 35 -6.79 -12.49 -34.49
C LYS A 35 -6.11 -11.18 -34.10
N ALA A 36 -6.74 -10.03 -34.31
CA ALA A 36 -6.21 -8.75 -33.85
C ALA A 36 -6.21 -8.65 -32.33
N VAL A 37 -7.21 -9.17 -31.63
CA VAL A 37 -7.21 -9.27 -30.16
C VAL A 37 -6.07 -10.18 -29.67
N GLU A 38 -5.90 -11.35 -30.30
CA GLU A 38 -4.83 -12.29 -29.96
C GLU A 38 -3.43 -11.68 -30.20
N TRP A 39 -3.25 -11.01 -31.33
CA TRP A 39 -2.01 -10.27 -31.63
C TRP A 39 -1.72 -9.17 -30.60
N LEU A 40 -2.75 -8.42 -30.15
CA LEU A 40 -2.59 -7.42 -29.11
C LEU A 40 -2.18 -8.01 -27.77
N ARG A 41 -2.69 -9.21 -27.41
CA ARG A 41 -2.27 -9.94 -26.20
C ARG A 41 -0.79 -10.32 -26.25
N GLU A 42 -0.33 -10.92 -27.35
CA GLU A 42 1.09 -11.28 -27.53
C GLU A 42 2.00 -10.04 -27.46
N LYS A 43 1.59 -8.93 -28.10
CA LYS A 43 2.33 -7.67 -28.02
C LYS A 43 2.28 -7.03 -26.64
N GLY A 44 1.19 -7.21 -25.91
CA GLY A 44 1.04 -6.78 -24.52
C GLY A 44 2.08 -7.44 -23.63
N LEU A 45 2.25 -8.76 -23.73
CA LEU A 45 3.30 -9.51 -23.00
C LEU A 45 4.70 -8.96 -23.29
N ALA A 46 5.04 -8.74 -24.59
CA ALA A 46 6.34 -8.20 -24.96
C ALA A 46 6.57 -6.76 -24.48
N LYS A 47 5.53 -5.91 -24.49
CA LYS A 47 5.61 -4.54 -23.96
C LYS A 47 5.73 -4.54 -22.44
N ALA A 48 4.98 -5.38 -21.73
CA ALA A 48 5.06 -5.53 -20.29
C ALA A 48 6.47 -5.97 -19.85
N ALA A 49 7.04 -6.98 -20.52
CA ALA A 49 8.41 -7.44 -20.26
C ALA A 49 9.46 -6.33 -20.44
N LYS A 50 9.33 -5.48 -21.47
CA LYS A 50 10.23 -4.34 -21.69
C LYS A 50 10.12 -3.25 -20.63
N LYS A 51 8.94 -3.12 -20.01
CA LYS A 51 8.68 -2.11 -18.98
C LYS A 51 8.97 -2.61 -17.56
N ALA A 52 9.04 -3.93 -17.34
CA ALA A 52 9.19 -4.53 -16.01
C ALA A 52 10.41 -4.03 -15.21
N GLY A 53 11.47 -3.59 -15.91
CA GLY A 53 12.66 -3.00 -15.28
C GLY A 53 12.55 -1.50 -14.96
N ARG A 54 11.45 -0.83 -15.27
CA ARG A 54 11.28 0.59 -14.96
C ARG A 54 10.87 0.76 -13.51
N ILE A 55 11.40 1.82 -12.87
CA ILE A 55 11.07 2.15 -11.48
C ILE A 55 9.58 2.55 -11.41
N ALA A 56 8.82 1.84 -10.59
CA ALA A 56 7.42 2.09 -10.29
C ALA A 56 7.29 2.46 -8.81
N ALA A 57 7.60 3.73 -8.47
CA ALA A 57 7.61 4.22 -7.09
C ALA A 57 6.33 4.98 -6.69
N GLU A 58 5.47 5.25 -7.65
CA GLU A 58 4.12 5.78 -7.42
C GLU A 58 3.11 4.61 -7.38
N GLY A 59 1.83 4.90 -7.18
CA GLY A 59 0.80 3.87 -7.12
C GLY A 59 -0.23 4.10 -6.03
N MET A 60 -0.81 3.01 -5.52
CA MET A 60 -1.89 3.06 -4.53
C MET A 60 -1.77 1.91 -3.53
N ALA A 61 -1.93 2.21 -2.25
CA ALA A 61 -2.25 1.26 -1.20
C ALA A 61 -3.77 1.32 -0.94
N TYR A 62 -4.48 0.25 -1.28
CA TYR A 62 -5.92 0.17 -1.17
C TYR A 62 -6.34 -0.95 -0.22
N ALA A 63 -7.27 -0.65 0.68
CA ALA A 63 -7.79 -1.58 1.66
C ALA A 63 -9.31 -1.59 1.66
N THR A 64 -9.91 -2.76 1.82
CA THR A 64 -11.37 -2.93 1.91
C THR A 64 -11.72 -4.09 2.83
N VAL A 65 -12.97 -4.12 3.29
CA VAL A 65 -13.54 -5.22 4.09
C VAL A 65 -14.82 -5.68 3.42
N CYS A 66 -14.98 -6.98 3.28
CA CYS A 66 -16.21 -7.58 2.78
C CYS A 66 -17.34 -7.44 3.81
N GLU A 67 -18.41 -6.75 3.46
CA GLU A 67 -19.56 -6.53 4.34
C GLU A 67 -20.27 -7.83 4.74
N LYS A 68 -20.19 -8.87 3.89
CA LYS A 68 -20.89 -10.13 4.11
C LYS A 68 -20.12 -11.12 5.02
N CYS A 69 -18.79 -11.18 4.83
CA CYS A 69 -17.96 -12.18 5.52
C CYS A 69 -16.99 -11.59 6.54
N GLY A 70 -16.86 -10.26 6.62
CA GLY A 70 -15.94 -9.57 7.54
C GLY A 70 -14.45 -9.69 7.18
N VAL A 71 -14.11 -10.41 6.11
CA VAL A 71 -12.73 -10.53 5.64
C VAL A 71 -12.23 -9.19 5.13
N GLY A 72 -11.05 -8.78 5.58
CA GLY A 72 -10.38 -7.59 5.09
C GLY A 72 -9.17 -7.93 4.21
N ALA A 73 -8.99 -7.16 3.15
CA ALA A 73 -7.82 -7.24 2.27
C ALA A 73 -7.24 -5.86 2.01
N MET A 74 -5.94 -5.82 1.81
CA MET A 74 -5.19 -4.63 1.41
C MET A 74 -4.13 -5.03 0.40
N VAL A 75 -3.95 -4.19 -0.62
CA VAL A 75 -2.91 -4.37 -1.64
C VAL A 75 -2.14 -3.07 -1.85
N GLU A 76 -0.88 -3.20 -2.22
CA GLU A 76 -0.12 -2.12 -2.83
C GLU A 76 0.19 -2.48 -4.26
N VAL A 77 -0.29 -1.66 -5.19
CA VAL A 77 0.04 -1.74 -6.62
C VAL A 77 0.77 -0.47 -7.02
N ASN A 78 1.92 -0.64 -7.66
CA ASN A 78 2.77 0.47 -8.06
C ASN A 78 2.68 0.74 -9.56
N CYS A 79 2.91 1.99 -9.95
CA CYS A 79 3.05 2.50 -11.31
C CYS A 79 4.18 3.53 -11.39
N GLU A 80 4.50 4.03 -12.60
CA GLU A 80 5.64 4.92 -12.80
C GLU A 80 5.34 6.36 -12.34
N THR A 81 4.10 6.87 -12.56
CA THR A 81 3.74 8.28 -12.32
C THR A 81 2.54 8.44 -11.40
N ASP A 82 2.45 9.59 -10.75
CA ASP A 82 1.29 9.98 -9.93
C ASP A 82 0.04 10.26 -10.78
N PHE A 83 0.19 10.64 -12.05
CA PHE A 83 -0.92 10.77 -13.01
C PHE A 83 -1.58 9.41 -13.26
N CYS A 84 -0.78 8.37 -13.49
CA CYS A 84 -1.27 7.00 -13.62
C CYS A 84 -1.99 6.57 -12.34
N ALA A 85 -1.39 6.80 -11.18
CA ALA A 85 -1.93 6.41 -9.88
C ALA A 85 -3.34 6.97 -9.61
N LYS A 86 -3.67 8.14 -10.19
CA LYS A 86 -4.99 8.81 -10.07
C LYS A 86 -5.96 8.45 -11.20
N SER A 87 -5.50 7.75 -12.24
CA SER A 87 -6.33 7.41 -13.39
C SER A 87 -7.39 6.36 -13.03
N ALA A 88 -8.61 6.53 -13.54
CA ALA A 88 -9.70 5.60 -13.27
C ALA A 88 -9.38 4.15 -13.65
N PRO A 89 -8.71 3.84 -14.81
CA PRO A 89 -8.33 2.48 -15.15
C PRO A 89 -7.36 1.84 -14.17
N PHE A 90 -6.40 2.61 -13.64
CA PHE A 90 -5.45 2.12 -12.63
C PHE A 90 -6.14 1.88 -11.30
N VAL A 91 -6.91 2.85 -10.81
CA VAL A 91 -7.65 2.73 -9.53
C VAL A 91 -8.59 1.52 -9.57
N GLN A 92 -9.29 1.29 -10.70
CA GLN A 92 -10.13 0.10 -10.86
C GLN A 92 -9.30 -1.18 -10.82
N PHE A 93 -8.17 -1.23 -11.51
CA PHE A 93 -7.28 -2.39 -11.47
C PHE A 93 -6.81 -2.71 -10.05
N VAL A 94 -6.41 -1.69 -9.25
CA VAL A 94 -6.02 -1.88 -7.84
C VAL A 94 -7.16 -2.48 -7.01
N LYS A 95 -8.39 -1.99 -7.21
CA LYS A 95 -9.58 -2.53 -6.51
C LYS A 95 -9.86 -3.96 -6.90
N ASP A 96 -9.74 -4.29 -8.19
CA ASP A 96 -9.94 -5.64 -8.70
C ASP A 96 -8.89 -6.62 -8.11
N ILE A 97 -7.62 -6.23 -8.03
CA ILE A 97 -6.57 -7.03 -7.39
C ILE A 97 -6.85 -7.20 -5.88
N CYS A 98 -7.35 -6.15 -5.21
CA CYS A 98 -7.74 -6.27 -3.81
C CYS A 98 -8.91 -7.26 -3.63
N GLN A 99 -9.88 -7.28 -4.55
CA GLN A 99 -10.96 -8.26 -4.56
C GLN A 99 -10.45 -9.68 -4.80
N VAL A 100 -9.48 -9.86 -5.71
CA VAL A 100 -8.82 -11.17 -5.91
C VAL A 100 -8.23 -11.69 -4.60
N VAL A 101 -7.49 -10.85 -3.86
CA VAL A 101 -6.89 -11.23 -2.57
C VAL A 101 -7.97 -11.57 -1.55
N LEU A 102 -9.04 -10.78 -1.50
CA LEU A 102 -10.13 -10.95 -0.57
C LEU A 102 -10.85 -12.31 -0.76
N GLU A 103 -11.11 -12.68 -2.02
CA GLU A 103 -11.89 -13.87 -2.38
C GLU A 103 -11.06 -15.16 -2.38
N ASN A 104 -9.80 -15.11 -2.85
CA ASN A 104 -9.00 -16.31 -3.13
C ASN A 104 -7.98 -16.66 -2.03
N ASN A 105 -7.68 -15.75 -1.10
CA ASN A 105 -6.66 -15.96 -0.06
C ASN A 105 -5.33 -16.52 -0.63
N PRO A 106 -4.69 -15.84 -1.58
CA PRO A 106 -3.45 -16.31 -2.19
C PRO A 106 -2.34 -16.44 -1.13
N ALA A 107 -1.42 -17.40 -1.33
CA ALA A 107 -0.33 -17.63 -0.39
C ALA A 107 0.72 -16.50 -0.45
N ASP A 108 0.96 -15.94 -1.63
CA ASP A 108 1.93 -14.88 -1.90
C ASP A 108 1.53 -14.08 -3.16
N VAL A 109 2.34 -13.08 -3.51
CA VAL A 109 2.11 -12.23 -4.68
C VAL A 109 2.15 -13.01 -6.00
N GLU A 110 2.97 -14.05 -6.09
CA GLU A 110 3.02 -14.89 -7.31
C GLU A 110 1.74 -15.70 -7.46
N ALA A 111 1.17 -16.21 -6.36
CA ALA A 111 -0.10 -16.94 -6.38
C ALA A 111 -1.29 -16.05 -6.82
N ILE A 112 -1.22 -14.72 -6.63
CA ILE A 112 -2.23 -13.79 -7.18
C ILE A 112 -2.33 -13.93 -8.70
N LYS A 113 -1.22 -14.14 -9.38
CA LYS A 113 -1.17 -14.24 -10.84
C LYS A 113 -1.97 -15.41 -11.40
N ASP A 114 -2.13 -16.47 -10.63
CA ASP A 114 -2.89 -17.65 -11.00
C ASP A 114 -4.38 -17.56 -10.68
N CYS A 115 -4.80 -16.56 -9.91
CA CYS A 115 -6.20 -16.32 -9.59
C CYS A 115 -6.95 -15.76 -10.79
N THR A 116 -8.26 -16.06 -10.86
CA THR A 116 -9.16 -15.48 -11.87
C THR A 116 -9.38 -13.99 -11.60
N TYR A 117 -9.27 -13.17 -12.64
CA TYR A 117 -9.52 -11.74 -12.56
C TYR A 117 -11.03 -11.45 -12.53
N PRO A 118 -11.52 -10.57 -11.65
CA PRO A 118 -12.95 -10.30 -11.47
C PRO A 118 -13.66 -9.92 -12.77
N GLY A 119 -14.83 -10.52 -13.00
CA GLY A 119 -15.66 -10.26 -14.18
C GLY A 119 -15.15 -10.88 -15.48
N THR A 120 -14.17 -11.77 -15.42
CA THR A 120 -13.60 -12.48 -16.58
C THR A 120 -13.34 -13.95 -16.27
N GLU A 121 -13.00 -14.74 -17.28
CA GLU A 121 -12.46 -16.11 -17.10
C GLU A 121 -10.92 -16.13 -17.16
N LEU A 122 -10.28 -14.96 -17.33
CA LEU A 122 -8.84 -14.84 -17.49
C LEU A 122 -8.14 -14.80 -16.11
N LYS A 123 -6.91 -15.27 -16.09
CA LYS A 123 -6.03 -15.13 -14.92
C LYS A 123 -5.48 -13.71 -14.82
N VAL A 124 -5.09 -13.30 -13.60
CA VAL A 124 -4.38 -12.03 -13.38
C VAL A 124 -3.10 -11.94 -14.23
N SER A 125 -2.39 -13.06 -14.42
CA SER A 125 -1.19 -13.14 -15.29
C SER A 125 -1.47 -12.80 -16.76
N GLU A 126 -2.68 -13.00 -17.23
CA GLU A 126 -3.09 -12.65 -18.60
C GLU A 126 -3.56 -11.20 -18.68
N VAL A 127 -4.31 -10.73 -17.69
CA VAL A 127 -4.88 -9.37 -17.65
C VAL A 127 -3.82 -8.30 -17.33
N LEU A 128 -2.84 -8.58 -16.48
CA LEU A 128 -1.81 -7.59 -16.09
C LEU A 128 -1.04 -7.02 -17.31
N PRO A 129 -0.55 -7.83 -18.27
CA PRO A 129 0.10 -7.31 -19.48
C PRO A 129 -0.83 -6.45 -20.35
N GLU A 130 -2.12 -6.80 -20.43
CA GLU A 130 -3.11 -5.99 -21.13
C GLU A 130 -3.31 -4.62 -20.47
N LYS A 131 -3.34 -4.57 -19.12
CA LYS A 131 -3.38 -3.32 -18.36
C LYS A 131 -2.11 -2.48 -18.54
N VAL A 132 -0.94 -3.10 -18.51
CA VAL A 132 0.36 -2.43 -18.80
C VAL A 132 0.36 -1.83 -20.21
N MET A 133 -0.24 -2.52 -21.18
CA MET A 133 -0.34 -2.03 -22.57
C MET A 133 -1.33 -0.88 -22.69
N SER A 134 -2.50 -0.98 -22.09
CA SER A 134 -3.59 0.01 -22.20
C SER A 134 -3.30 1.28 -21.41
N ILE A 135 -2.77 1.15 -20.19
CA ILE A 135 -2.37 2.27 -19.31
C ILE A 135 -1.07 2.91 -19.80
N GLY A 136 -0.16 2.10 -20.35
CA GLY A 136 1.09 2.60 -20.93
C GLY A 136 2.26 2.68 -19.97
N GLU A 137 2.12 2.23 -18.72
CA GLU A 137 3.15 2.24 -17.68
C GLU A 137 3.46 0.84 -17.15
N ASN A 138 4.62 0.69 -16.46
CA ASN A 138 4.92 -0.49 -15.68
C ASN A 138 3.96 -0.57 -14.49
N LEU A 139 3.28 -1.69 -14.33
CA LEU A 139 2.39 -1.97 -13.20
C LEU A 139 2.93 -3.16 -12.42
N GLN A 140 3.02 -3.01 -11.09
CA GLN A 140 3.54 -4.05 -10.20
C GLN A 140 2.60 -4.27 -9.02
N ILE A 141 2.09 -5.50 -8.87
CA ILE A 141 1.45 -5.95 -7.63
C ILE A 141 2.58 -6.23 -6.66
N ARG A 142 2.76 -5.36 -5.66
CA ARG A 142 3.96 -5.39 -4.81
C ARG A 142 3.81 -6.23 -3.57
N ARG A 143 2.74 -6.02 -2.85
CA ARG A 143 2.45 -6.70 -1.57
C ARG A 143 0.97 -6.65 -1.26
N PHE A 144 0.54 -7.54 -0.39
CA PHE A 144 -0.82 -7.55 0.13
C PHE A 144 -0.85 -8.01 1.58
N ALA A 145 -1.99 -7.80 2.22
CA ALA A 145 -2.34 -8.35 3.52
C ALA A 145 -3.81 -8.77 3.54
N ARG A 146 -4.14 -9.78 4.34
CA ARG A 146 -5.51 -10.28 4.50
C ARG A 146 -5.75 -10.72 5.93
N PHE A 147 -6.88 -10.30 6.50
CA PHE A 147 -7.39 -10.77 7.78
C PHE A 147 -8.74 -11.44 7.57
N ASP A 148 -8.90 -12.65 8.07
CA ASP A 148 -10.13 -13.46 7.96
C ASP A 148 -10.70 -13.90 9.32
N LYS A 149 -10.12 -13.41 10.40
CA LYS A 149 -10.55 -13.68 11.77
C LYS A 149 -10.78 -12.37 12.49
N ASN A 150 -11.62 -12.41 13.53
CA ASN A 150 -11.97 -11.24 14.33
C ASN A 150 -12.67 -10.13 13.53
N THR A 151 -12.73 -8.93 14.08
CA THR A 151 -13.29 -7.76 13.39
C THR A 151 -12.18 -7.00 12.68
N THR A 152 -12.28 -6.94 11.36
CA THR A 152 -11.34 -6.18 10.54
C THR A 152 -11.92 -4.83 10.15
N VAL A 153 -11.11 -3.78 10.24
CA VAL A 153 -11.46 -2.42 9.80
C VAL A 153 -10.39 -1.90 8.86
N SER A 154 -10.82 -1.34 7.74
CA SER A 154 -9.94 -0.74 6.74
C SER A 154 -9.98 0.78 6.76
N TYR A 155 -8.86 1.40 6.45
CA TYR A 155 -8.73 2.84 6.27
C TYR A 155 -7.77 3.14 5.12
N VAL A 156 -8.18 4.05 4.24
CA VAL A 156 -7.35 4.54 3.13
C VAL A 156 -7.21 6.04 3.27
N HIS A 157 -5.98 6.53 3.34
CA HIS A 157 -5.64 7.93 3.52
C HIS A 157 -5.08 8.54 2.24
N ALA A 158 -5.45 9.81 1.97
CA ALA A 158 -4.94 10.62 0.86
C ALA A 158 -4.95 9.85 -0.48
N ASP A 159 -6.13 9.40 -0.90
CA ASP A 159 -6.38 8.72 -2.17
C ASP A 159 -5.46 7.51 -2.42
N GLY A 160 -5.15 6.75 -1.35
CA GLY A 160 -4.31 5.56 -1.45
C GLY A 160 -2.81 5.82 -1.24
N LYS A 161 -2.42 6.99 -0.71
CA LYS A 161 -1.04 7.18 -0.27
C LYS A 161 -0.69 6.20 0.86
N ILE A 162 -1.61 6.01 1.81
CA ILE A 162 -1.46 5.06 2.92
C ILE A 162 -2.72 4.22 3.02
N GLY A 163 -2.55 2.90 3.10
CA GLY A 163 -3.58 1.95 3.47
C GLY A 163 -3.30 1.33 4.84
N VAL A 164 -4.35 1.09 5.62
CA VAL A 164 -4.26 0.41 6.92
C VAL A 164 -5.38 -0.62 7.05
N LEU A 165 -5.03 -1.82 7.50
CA LEU A 165 -5.96 -2.80 8.04
C LEU A 165 -5.72 -2.97 9.53
N VAL A 166 -6.76 -2.92 10.33
CA VAL A 166 -6.72 -3.16 11.78
C VAL A 166 -7.56 -4.37 12.10
N ASN A 167 -7.05 -5.25 12.95
CA ASN A 167 -7.71 -6.45 13.44
C ASN A 167 -7.99 -6.31 14.94
N LEU A 168 -9.26 -6.44 15.33
CA LEU A 168 -9.75 -6.23 16.69
C LEU A 168 -10.51 -7.45 17.20
N ALA A 169 -10.18 -7.92 18.38
CA ALA A 169 -11.05 -8.84 19.10
C ALA A 169 -12.15 -8.04 19.81
N VAL A 170 -13.42 -8.36 19.50
CA VAL A 170 -14.59 -7.64 19.98
C VAL A 170 -15.46 -8.59 20.82
N GLU A 171 -15.77 -8.17 22.03
CA GLU A 171 -16.65 -8.89 22.95
C GLU A 171 -17.90 -8.03 23.25
N GLY A 172 -19.03 -8.69 23.54
CA GLY A 172 -20.28 -8.00 23.87
C GLY A 172 -21.16 -7.65 22.67
N GLY A 173 -20.81 -8.10 21.45
CA GLY A 173 -21.64 -7.89 20.25
C GLY A 173 -21.77 -6.42 19.81
N ILE A 174 -20.83 -5.57 20.20
CA ILE A 174 -20.79 -4.14 19.84
C ILE A 174 -20.25 -3.92 18.44
N ASP A 175 -20.62 -2.81 17.81
CA ASP A 175 -19.99 -2.34 16.57
C ASP A 175 -18.72 -1.55 16.89
N ALA A 176 -17.56 -2.15 16.60
CA ALA A 176 -16.24 -1.56 16.80
C ALA A 176 -15.70 -0.78 15.57
N THR A 177 -16.51 -0.57 14.53
CA THR A 177 -16.07 0.07 13.28
C THR A 177 -15.46 1.44 13.50
N THR A 178 -16.08 2.28 14.34
CA THR A 178 -15.56 3.62 14.65
C THR A 178 -14.24 3.55 15.40
N ILE A 179 -14.14 2.68 16.41
CA ILE A 179 -12.91 2.47 17.17
C ILE A 179 -11.79 2.01 16.24
N GLY A 180 -12.06 1.03 15.37
CA GLY A 180 -11.09 0.53 14.40
C GLY A 180 -10.62 1.60 13.40
N LYS A 181 -11.52 2.45 12.90
CA LYS A 181 -11.16 3.57 12.02
C LYS A 181 -10.27 4.60 12.72
N ASP A 182 -10.56 4.90 13.98
CA ASP A 182 -9.76 5.84 14.77
C ASP A 182 -8.36 5.30 15.04
N VAL A 183 -8.24 4.01 15.37
CA VAL A 183 -6.95 3.33 15.50
C VAL A 183 -6.20 3.28 14.16
N ALA A 184 -6.89 3.01 13.07
CA ALA A 184 -6.28 3.00 11.73
C ALA A 184 -5.77 4.39 11.32
N MET A 185 -6.50 5.47 11.65
CA MET A 185 -6.04 6.85 11.44
C MET A 185 -4.81 7.17 12.28
N GLN A 186 -4.74 6.73 13.54
CA GLN A 186 -3.56 6.84 14.40
C GLN A 186 -2.35 6.19 13.76
N ILE A 187 -2.50 4.94 13.29
CA ILE A 187 -1.44 4.17 12.61
C ILE A 187 -0.99 4.88 11.32
N ALA A 188 -1.93 5.37 10.53
CA ALA A 188 -1.60 6.10 9.30
C ALA A 188 -0.79 7.37 9.58
N ALA A 189 -1.16 8.11 10.64
CA ALA A 189 -0.55 9.39 10.97
C ALA A 189 0.84 9.26 11.62
N LEU A 190 1.01 8.35 12.59
CA LEU A 190 2.19 8.29 13.45
C LEU A 190 3.13 7.12 13.13
N ASN A 191 2.71 6.17 12.27
CA ASN A 191 3.53 5.03 11.84
C ASN A 191 4.28 4.35 13.00
N PRO A 192 3.60 3.80 14.03
CA PRO A 192 4.23 3.21 15.18
C PRO A 192 5.12 2.02 14.78
N ARG A 193 6.29 1.89 15.44
CA ARG A 193 7.21 0.77 15.20
C ARG A 193 6.72 -0.54 15.80
N PHE A 194 5.97 -0.45 16.89
CA PHE A 194 5.44 -1.58 17.64
C PHE A 194 3.96 -1.34 17.93
N TRP A 195 3.18 -2.41 18.02
CA TRP A 195 1.78 -2.30 18.39
C TRP A 195 1.60 -2.09 19.89
N ASP A 196 2.45 -2.70 20.72
CA ASP A 196 2.45 -2.59 22.18
C ASP A 196 3.88 -2.63 22.73
N LYS A 197 4.10 -2.03 23.88
CA LYS A 197 5.40 -2.03 24.58
C LYS A 197 5.91 -3.43 24.91
N SER A 198 5.04 -4.43 25.05
CA SER A 198 5.42 -5.83 25.30
C SER A 198 6.11 -6.49 24.11
N LEU A 199 5.96 -5.92 22.90
CA LEU A 199 6.61 -6.38 21.67
C LEU A 199 8.02 -5.78 21.48
N VAL A 200 8.42 -4.85 22.34
CA VAL A 200 9.77 -4.25 22.32
C VAL A 200 10.75 -5.21 22.98
N THR A 201 11.67 -5.75 22.19
CA THR A 201 12.66 -6.71 22.69
C THR A 201 13.69 -6.08 23.61
N GLU A 202 14.34 -6.88 24.48
CA GLU A 202 15.39 -6.40 25.37
C GLU A 202 16.57 -5.78 24.62
N ASP A 203 16.89 -6.28 23.43
CA ASP A 203 17.94 -5.72 22.57
C ASP A 203 17.61 -4.31 22.10
N VAL A 204 16.37 -4.05 21.69
CA VAL A 204 15.91 -2.71 21.31
C VAL A 204 15.95 -1.77 22.50
N ILE A 205 15.54 -2.23 23.67
CA ILE A 205 15.59 -1.45 24.92
C ILE A 205 17.05 -1.13 25.30
N ALA A 206 17.96 -2.10 25.17
CA ALA A 206 19.37 -1.91 25.46
C ALA A 206 20.03 -0.91 24.50
N GLU A 207 19.69 -0.98 23.20
CA GLU A 207 20.20 -0.05 22.21
C GLU A 207 19.68 1.37 22.45
N GLU A 208 18.39 1.54 22.73
CA GLU A 208 17.80 2.84 23.05
C GLU A 208 18.44 3.45 24.31
N LYS A 209 18.70 2.64 25.34
CA LYS A 209 19.44 3.12 26.51
C LYS A 209 20.85 3.62 26.18
N LYS A 210 21.58 2.93 25.28
CA LYS A 210 22.91 3.39 24.83
C LYS A 210 22.81 4.73 24.09
N VAL A 211 21.83 4.88 23.20
CA VAL A 211 21.58 6.14 22.49
C VAL A 211 21.29 7.26 23.47
N LEU A 212 20.40 7.02 24.44
CA LEU A 212 20.07 8.01 25.48
C LEU A 212 21.27 8.40 26.34
N VAL A 213 22.14 7.45 26.69
CA VAL A 213 23.38 7.72 27.43
C VAL A 213 24.34 8.54 26.57
N ALA A 214 24.55 8.18 25.30
CA ALA A 214 25.42 8.92 24.39
C ALA A 214 24.93 10.36 24.17
N GLN A 215 23.60 10.58 24.08
CA GLN A 215 23.03 11.93 24.05
C GLN A 215 23.37 12.73 25.32
N MET A 216 23.34 12.09 26.52
CA MET A 216 23.70 12.74 27.76
C MET A 216 25.20 13.03 27.84
N ASP A 217 26.05 12.20 27.24
CA ASP A 217 27.51 12.45 27.16
C ASP A 217 27.86 13.67 26.34
N ASN A 218 27.03 13.96 25.30
CA ASN A 218 27.17 15.13 24.46
C ASN A 218 26.48 16.41 25.02
N ASP A 219 25.67 16.28 26.07
CA ASP A 219 25.06 17.44 26.74
C ASP A 219 26.00 18.00 27.83
N PRO A 220 26.50 19.27 27.73
CA PRO A 220 27.41 19.86 28.70
C PRO A 220 26.90 19.80 30.14
N LYS A 221 25.58 19.82 30.36
CA LYS A 221 24.97 19.77 31.70
C LYS A 221 24.91 18.36 32.27
N MET A 222 24.97 17.35 31.43
CA MET A 222 24.81 15.94 31.77
C MET A 222 26.13 15.16 31.66
N ALA A 223 27.08 15.65 30.84
CA ALA A 223 28.36 14.99 30.57
C ALA A 223 29.16 14.63 31.83
N THR A 224 29.15 15.51 32.85
CA THR A 224 29.88 15.34 34.10
C THR A 224 29.22 14.39 35.09
N LYS A 225 27.99 13.91 34.83
CA LYS A 225 27.29 12.97 35.74
C LYS A 225 27.91 11.57 35.68
N PRO A 226 27.95 10.85 36.82
CA PRO A 226 28.38 9.45 36.84
C PRO A 226 27.57 8.57 35.94
N GLN A 227 28.19 7.56 35.32
CA GLN A 227 27.56 6.62 34.38
C GLN A 227 26.28 5.97 34.95
N GLN A 228 26.31 5.51 36.19
CA GLN A 228 25.13 4.93 36.86
C GLN A 228 23.94 5.89 36.97
N VAL A 229 24.20 7.20 37.08
CA VAL A 229 23.13 8.22 37.10
C VAL A 229 22.55 8.40 35.72
N LYS A 230 23.36 8.40 34.66
CA LYS A 230 22.92 8.47 33.25
C LYS A 230 22.06 7.25 32.90
N GLU A 231 22.46 6.06 33.31
CA GLU A 231 21.69 4.82 33.10
C GLU A 231 20.32 4.84 33.78
N LYS A 232 20.24 5.35 35.00
CA LYS A 232 18.95 5.54 35.71
C LYS A 232 18.04 6.54 34.98
N ILE A 233 18.61 7.64 34.50
CA ILE A 233 17.87 8.63 33.73
C ILE A 233 17.41 8.04 32.40
N ALA A 234 18.26 7.27 31.70
CA ALA A 234 17.90 6.57 30.49
C ALA A 234 16.74 5.60 30.71
N ALA A 235 16.79 4.82 31.82
CA ALA A 235 15.68 3.93 32.18
C ALA A 235 14.36 4.69 32.40
N GLY A 236 14.41 5.88 33.02
CA GLY A 236 13.23 6.74 33.22
C GLY A 236 12.67 7.32 31.89
N LYS A 237 13.54 7.53 30.91
CA LYS A 237 13.15 8.05 29.60
C LYS A 237 12.54 6.98 28.69
N LEU A 238 12.63 5.70 29.03
CA LEU A 238 12.02 4.62 28.22
C LEU A 238 10.49 4.76 28.08
N ASN A 239 9.81 5.34 29.07
CA ASN A 239 8.38 5.59 28.95
C ASN A 239 8.08 6.50 27.75
N LYS A 240 8.91 7.53 27.56
CA LYS A 240 8.77 8.41 26.39
C LYS A 240 9.03 7.67 25.07
N PHE A 241 10.01 6.76 25.05
CA PHE A 241 10.24 5.89 23.89
C PHE A 241 8.99 5.06 23.55
N TYR A 242 8.32 4.47 24.56
CA TYR A 242 7.08 3.72 24.34
C TYR A 242 5.94 4.62 23.85
N GLU A 243 5.78 5.81 24.43
CA GLU A 243 4.77 6.79 23.99
C GLU A 243 5.00 7.29 22.56
N GLU A 244 6.22 7.31 22.07
CA GLU A 244 6.56 7.72 20.71
C GLU A 244 6.47 6.57 19.70
N ASN A 245 6.80 5.32 20.10
CA ASN A 245 7.03 4.21 19.19
C ASN A 245 5.99 3.08 19.27
N CYS A 246 5.20 2.99 20.36
CA CYS A 246 4.24 1.90 20.56
C CYS A 246 2.81 2.40 20.44
N LEU A 247 2.03 1.86 19.49
CA LEU A 247 0.67 2.29 19.17
C LEU A 247 -0.21 2.48 20.40
N LEU A 248 -0.30 1.44 21.25
CA LEU A 248 -1.21 1.45 22.41
C LEU A 248 -0.81 2.47 23.48
N GLN A 249 0.50 2.81 23.56
CA GLN A 249 1.04 3.80 24.49
C GLN A 249 1.07 5.22 23.92
N GLN A 250 0.95 5.40 22.61
CA GLN A 250 0.91 6.72 21.98
C GLN A 250 -0.27 7.54 22.50
N ALA A 251 -0.06 8.86 22.63
CA ALA A 251 -1.16 9.80 22.85
C ALA A 251 -2.13 9.72 21.64
N PHE A 252 -3.42 9.66 21.90
CA PHE A 252 -4.43 9.54 20.85
C PHE A 252 -4.53 10.84 20.06
N VAL A 253 -4.42 10.77 18.73
CA VAL A 253 -4.34 11.95 17.85
C VAL A 253 -5.57 12.86 17.90
N LYS A 254 -6.75 12.34 18.28
CA LYS A 254 -7.98 13.13 18.43
C LYS A 254 -8.14 13.69 19.84
N ASP A 255 -7.49 13.10 20.85
CA ASP A 255 -7.50 13.56 22.24
C ASP A 255 -6.19 13.16 22.94
N GLY A 256 -5.23 14.06 22.92
CA GLY A 256 -3.91 13.85 23.50
C GLY A 256 -3.87 13.69 25.03
N SER A 257 -5.01 13.81 25.72
CA SER A 257 -5.09 13.58 27.17
C SER A 257 -5.13 12.11 27.58
N MET A 258 -5.31 11.20 26.62
CA MET A 258 -5.36 9.76 26.83
C MET A 258 -4.51 9.00 25.81
N SER A 259 -4.09 7.78 26.16
CA SER A 259 -3.44 6.88 25.20
C SER A 259 -4.44 6.21 24.29
N VAL A 260 -3.96 5.62 23.16
CA VAL A 260 -4.79 4.80 22.27
C VAL A 260 -5.47 3.66 23.02
N GLU A 261 -4.74 2.97 23.92
CA GLU A 261 -5.27 1.90 24.76
C GLU A 261 -6.45 2.40 25.63
N GLN A 262 -6.26 3.56 26.30
CA GLN A 262 -7.30 4.17 27.13
C GLN A 262 -8.51 4.59 26.30
N TYR A 263 -8.29 5.16 25.11
CA TYR A 263 -9.36 5.49 24.16
C TYR A 263 -10.17 4.24 23.80
N MET A 264 -9.50 3.17 23.34
CA MET A 264 -10.17 1.93 22.95
C MET A 264 -11.00 1.34 24.08
N ALA A 265 -10.44 1.29 25.30
CA ALA A 265 -11.12 0.77 26.47
C ALA A 265 -12.36 1.61 26.87
N SER A 266 -12.23 2.95 26.85
CA SER A 266 -13.32 3.84 27.21
C SER A 266 -14.45 3.82 26.17
N ALA A 267 -14.10 3.85 24.87
CA ALA A 267 -15.07 3.80 23.78
C ALA A 267 -15.84 2.45 23.75
N ALA A 268 -15.13 1.35 23.92
CA ALA A 268 -15.76 0.01 23.98
C ALA A 268 -16.70 -0.12 25.19
N LYS A 269 -16.31 0.39 26.35
CA LYS A 269 -17.13 0.40 27.57
C LYS A 269 -18.40 1.24 27.38
N ALA A 270 -18.32 2.36 26.69
CA ALA A 270 -19.47 3.22 26.39
C ALA A 270 -20.49 2.51 25.47
N LEU A 271 -20.05 1.56 24.63
CA LEU A 271 -20.87 0.71 23.77
C LEU A 271 -21.38 -0.56 24.50
N GLY A 272 -20.96 -0.79 25.75
CA GLY A 272 -21.36 -1.96 26.53
C GLY A 272 -20.57 -3.24 26.24
N GLY A 273 -19.38 -3.14 25.65
CA GLY A 273 -18.52 -4.27 25.31
C GLY A 273 -17.05 -4.04 25.63
N LYS A 274 -16.20 -4.88 25.05
CA LYS A 274 -14.75 -4.79 25.14
C LYS A 274 -14.12 -4.93 23.75
N VAL A 275 -13.10 -4.11 23.47
CA VAL A 275 -12.30 -4.17 22.25
C VAL A 275 -10.85 -4.32 22.62
N THR A 276 -10.19 -5.30 22.05
CA THR A 276 -8.75 -5.54 22.23
C THR A 276 -8.08 -5.47 20.86
N PHE A 277 -6.99 -4.72 20.76
CA PHE A 277 -6.15 -4.70 19.56
C PHE A 277 -5.46 -6.06 19.40
N VAL A 278 -5.52 -6.60 18.19
CA VAL A 278 -4.89 -7.90 17.86
C VAL A 278 -3.68 -7.68 16.96
N ASP A 279 -3.87 -7.01 15.83
CA ASP A 279 -2.84 -6.79 14.83
C ASP A 279 -3.24 -5.66 13.88
N ALA A 280 -2.28 -5.15 13.12
CA ALA A 280 -2.53 -4.24 12.01
C ALA A 280 -1.47 -4.37 10.93
N VAL A 281 -1.80 -3.90 9.73
CA VAL A 281 -0.84 -3.75 8.65
C VAL A 281 -1.01 -2.36 8.05
N ARG A 282 0.11 -1.66 7.84
CA ARG A 282 0.19 -0.37 7.17
C ARG A 282 1.06 -0.48 5.93
N PHE A 283 0.54 -0.04 4.79
CA PHE A 283 1.33 0.17 3.58
C PHE A 283 1.33 1.65 3.21
N GLU A 284 2.50 2.17 2.90
CA GLU A 284 2.66 3.45 2.22
C GLU A 284 3.14 3.18 0.80
N LYS A 285 2.47 3.78 -0.19
CA LYS A 285 2.81 3.58 -1.60
C LYS A 285 4.28 3.94 -1.87
N GLY A 286 5.01 3.04 -2.52
CA GLY A 286 6.40 3.26 -2.89
C GLY A 286 7.39 3.25 -1.73
N GLU A 287 6.99 2.88 -0.52
CA GLU A 287 7.87 2.82 0.65
C GLU A 287 9.08 1.93 0.37
N GLY A 288 10.31 2.47 0.58
CA GLY A 288 11.56 1.77 0.34
C GLY A 288 11.94 1.57 -1.13
N ILE A 289 11.18 2.11 -2.08
CA ILE A 289 11.59 2.17 -3.50
C ILE A 289 12.38 3.46 -3.73
N GLU A 290 13.60 3.34 -4.23
CA GLU A 290 14.40 4.51 -4.62
C GLU A 290 13.72 5.23 -5.78
N LYS A 291 13.33 6.48 -5.55
CA LYS A 291 12.82 7.36 -6.60
C LYS A 291 14.00 7.83 -7.45
N LYS A 292 13.85 7.78 -8.78
CA LYS A 292 14.78 8.45 -9.68
C LYS A 292 14.79 9.94 -9.32
N GLN A 293 15.93 10.45 -8.85
CA GLN A 293 16.10 11.90 -8.73
C GLN A 293 16.17 12.45 -10.16
N GLU A 294 15.10 13.04 -10.63
CA GLU A 294 15.09 13.80 -11.87
C GLU A 294 15.78 15.14 -11.56
N ASP A 295 17.04 15.25 -11.95
CA ASP A 295 17.71 16.56 -12.02
C ASP A 295 17.24 17.26 -13.30
N PHE A 296 16.09 17.92 -13.17
CA PHE A 296 15.44 18.66 -14.27
C PHE A 296 16.39 19.68 -14.90
N ALA A 297 17.31 20.28 -14.11
CA ALA A 297 18.31 21.21 -14.61
C ALA A 297 19.35 20.50 -15.50
N ALA A 298 19.79 19.30 -15.12
CA ALA A 298 20.70 18.49 -15.93
C ALA A 298 20.02 17.94 -17.19
N GLU A 299 18.74 17.54 -17.14
CA GLU A 299 17.99 17.09 -18.32
C GLU A 299 17.78 18.23 -19.34
N VAL A 300 17.39 19.42 -18.87
CA VAL A 300 17.27 20.61 -19.74
C VAL A 300 18.61 20.99 -20.37
N ALA A 301 19.70 20.97 -19.58
CA ALA A 301 21.04 21.24 -20.08
C ALA A 301 21.49 20.19 -21.12
N ALA A 302 21.18 18.91 -20.91
CA ALA A 302 21.47 17.84 -21.86
C ALA A 302 20.67 17.98 -23.17
N GLN A 303 19.40 18.36 -23.10
CA GLN A 303 18.57 18.61 -24.29
C GLN A 303 19.03 19.85 -25.07
N MET A 304 19.43 20.92 -24.39
CA MET A 304 19.97 22.11 -25.04
C MET A 304 21.30 21.82 -25.75
N ASN A 305 22.15 20.95 -25.20
CA ASN A 305 23.44 20.57 -25.79
C ASN A 305 23.30 19.51 -26.93
N ALA A 306 22.21 18.75 -26.96
CA ALA A 306 21.93 17.76 -28.02
C ALA A 306 21.27 18.38 -29.28
N GLY A 307 20.89 19.66 -29.23
CA GLY A 307 20.25 20.39 -30.33
C GLY A 307 21.23 21.25 -31.19
N HIS A 308 22.52 21.01 -31.08
CA HIS A 308 23.55 21.67 -31.90
C HIS A 308 24.30 20.69 -32.79
#